data_eab79428505742b2c62d7feae6e1a949
#
_entry.id   eab79428505742b2c62d7feae6e1a949
#
_cell.length_a   1.000
_cell.length_b   1.000
_cell.length_c   1.000
_cell.angle_alpha   90.00
_cell.angle_beta   90.00
_cell.angle_gamma   90.00
#
_symmetry.space_group_name_H-M   'P 1'
#
loop_
_entity.id
_entity.type
_entity.pdbx_description
1 polymer ?
#
loop_
_entity_poly.entity_id
_entity_poly.type
_entity_poly.pdbx_seq_one_letter_code
_entity_poly.pdbx_strand_id
1 'polypeptide(L)'
;MRGFAKSLLFSAACTAAFMSAPAEAQTVTRIVAFGDSYADDGNLFELLGIPRPAPYPQGRFSDSTNFVDTMSRILQVPVDNFAIGGAFTGNGNINGPGIPGFVTEYQSFIAGGGPAAFPRVSGKFSPTDLVVVSIGGNDARAYERSLGLTPTPAQIATLLAGVPAQANARVAETVTGLNALVSVGARNFTFLAGDVGRLPEVVGLPIAQVGSAYASAYNSGIRTQLGTIAS
;
A
#
# COMPACT_ATOMS: atom_id res chain seq x y z
N MET A 1 52.13 14.05 -67.91
CA MET A 1 51.14 14.88 -67.17
C MET A 1 50.20 13.91 -66.44
N ARG A 2 50.26 13.93 -65.11
CA ARG A 2 49.54 12.95 -64.26
C ARG A 2 48.25 13.59 -63.76
N GLY A 3 47.08 13.00 -64.12
CA GLY A 3 45.76 13.41 -63.64
C GLY A 3 45.42 12.74 -62.35
N PHE A 4 45.13 13.52 -61.33
CA PHE A 4 44.62 13.04 -60.04
C PHE A 4 43.09 12.88 -60.09
N ALA A 5 42.61 11.65 -59.96
CA ALA A 5 41.19 11.38 -59.76
C ALA A 5 40.87 11.53 -58.26
N LYS A 6 39.98 12.44 -57.93
CA LYS A 6 39.45 12.60 -56.56
C LYS A 6 38.22 11.72 -56.39
N SER A 7 38.34 10.64 -55.59
CA SER A 7 37.20 9.84 -55.15
C SER A 7 36.43 10.56 -54.03
N LEU A 8 35.17 10.87 -54.28
CA LEU A 8 34.23 11.32 -53.27
C LEU A 8 33.63 10.11 -52.59
N LEU A 9 33.94 9.93 -51.33
CA LEU A 9 33.25 8.99 -50.43
C LEU A 9 31.98 9.64 -49.92
N PHE A 10 30.82 9.15 -50.35
CA PHE A 10 29.52 9.49 -49.81
C PHE A 10 29.29 8.68 -48.54
N SER A 11 29.36 9.32 -47.39
CA SER A 11 29.02 8.69 -46.09
C SER A 11 27.51 8.83 -45.89
N ALA A 12 26.78 7.70 -46.08
CA ALA A 12 25.37 7.63 -45.81
C ALA A 12 25.20 7.44 -44.28
N ALA A 13 24.86 8.52 -43.56
CA ALA A 13 24.45 8.45 -42.17
C ALA A 13 23.03 7.87 -42.10
N CYS A 14 22.89 6.58 -41.70
CA CYS A 14 21.63 6.00 -41.32
C CYS A 14 21.16 6.61 -40.00
N THR A 15 20.29 7.60 -40.05
CA THR A 15 19.50 8.08 -38.90
C THR A 15 18.43 7.03 -38.60
N ALA A 16 18.71 6.13 -37.64
CA ALA A 16 17.67 5.27 -37.04
C ALA A 16 16.75 6.16 -36.21
N ALA A 17 15.59 6.52 -36.76
CA ALA A 17 14.53 7.12 -36.02
C ALA A 17 13.99 6.06 -35.04
N PHE A 18 14.33 6.15 -33.77
CA PHE A 18 13.63 5.43 -32.71
C PHE A 18 12.21 6.00 -32.65
N MET A 19 11.28 5.37 -33.34
CA MET A 19 9.86 5.57 -33.10
C MET A 19 9.58 4.96 -31.73
N SER A 20 9.59 5.78 -30.68
CA SER A 20 8.97 5.40 -29.42
C SER A 20 7.51 5.14 -29.71
N ALA A 21 7.10 3.86 -29.68
CA ALA A 21 5.69 3.52 -29.67
C ALA A 21 5.04 4.31 -28.53
N PRO A 22 3.87 4.92 -28.74
CA PRO A 22 3.14 5.53 -27.64
C PRO A 22 2.96 4.47 -26.58
N ALA A 23 3.35 4.75 -25.33
CA ALA A 23 3.04 3.88 -24.23
C ALA A 23 1.50 3.83 -24.16
N GLU A 24 0.91 2.70 -24.53
CA GLU A 24 -0.53 2.51 -24.35
C GLU A 24 -0.80 2.62 -22.85
N ALA A 25 -1.69 3.54 -22.49
CA ALA A 25 -2.13 3.68 -21.11
C ALA A 25 -2.74 2.34 -20.68
N GLN A 26 -2.12 1.67 -19.71
CA GLN A 26 -2.60 0.38 -19.24
C GLN A 26 -4.02 0.54 -18.69
N THR A 27 -4.99 -0.10 -19.34
CA THR A 27 -6.39 -0.03 -18.95
C THR A 27 -6.59 -0.88 -17.70
N VAL A 28 -6.88 -0.24 -16.57
CA VAL A 28 -7.30 -0.95 -15.36
C VAL A 28 -8.74 -1.43 -15.57
N THR A 29 -9.02 -2.69 -15.22
CA THR A 29 -10.35 -3.29 -15.34
C THR A 29 -10.98 -3.69 -14.01
N ARG A 30 -10.19 -3.79 -12.95
CA ARG A 30 -10.63 -4.09 -11.59
C ARG A 30 -9.62 -3.56 -10.58
N ILE A 31 -10.09 -3.12 -9.42
CA ILE A 31 -9.27 -2.84 -8.23
C ILE A 31 -9.43 -4.01 -7.26
N VAL A 32 -8.32 -4.48 -6.67
CA VAL A 32 -8.33 -5.36 -5.51
C VAL A 32 -7.63 -4.64 -4.37
N ALA A 33 -8.38 -4.33 -3.31
CA ALA A 33 -7.89 -3.53 -2.20
C ALA A 33 -7.58 -4.39 -0.97
N PHE A 34 -6.47 -4.08 -0.32
CA PHE A 34 -6.00 -4.69 0.93
C PHE A 34 -5.57 -3.61 1.91
N GLY A 35 -5.63 -3.91 3.21
CA GLY A 35 -5.01 -3.08 4.21
C GLY A 35 -5.91 -2.67 5.37
N ASP A 36 -5.82 -1.40 5.74
CA ASP A 36 -6.41 -0.89 6.99
C ASP A 36 -7.63 0.02 6.78
N SER A 37 -7.97 0.80 7.81
CA SER A 37 -9.12 1.70 7.83
C SER A 37 -9.15 2.74 6.69
N TYR A 38 -8.04 3.05 6.05
CA TYR A 38 -8.03 3.94 4.90
C TYR A 38 -8.64 3.32 3.65
N ALA A 39 -8.58 1.98 3.53
CA ALA A 39 -9.11 1.24 2.39
C ALA A 39 -10.42 0.49 2.70
N ASP A 40 -10.71 0.19 3.98
CA ASP A 40 -11.90 -0.54 4.42
C ASP A 40 -13.19 0.19 3.99
N ASP A 41 -14.05 -0.50 3.26
CA ASP A 41 -15.33 0.03 2.77
C ASP A 41 -16.56 -0.49 3.54
N GLY A 42 -16.31 -1.14 4.68
CA GLY A 42 -17.34 -1.64 5.58
C GLY A 42 -17.09 -3.06 6.10
N ASN A 43 -15.97 -3.68 5.75
CA ASN A 43 -15.66 -5.05 6.17
C ASN A 43 -15.56 -5.19 7.70
N LEU A 44 -14.87 -4.27 8.38
CA LEU A 44 -14.83 -4.29 9.85
C LEU A 44 -16.20 -3.99 10.46
N PHE A 45 -16.99 -3.12 9.82
CA PHE A 45 -18.35 -2.85 10.28
C PHE A 45 -19.24 -4.11 10.19
N GLU A 46 -19.12 -4.90 9.14
CA GLU A 46 -19.83 -6.16 9.01
C GLU A 46 -19.42 -7.17 10.10
N LEU A 47 -18.12 -7.20 10.44
CA LEU A 47 -17.59 -8.10 11.47
C LEU A 47 -17.94 -7.66 12.90
N LEU A 48 -17.84 -6.37 13.23
CA LEU A 48 -17.88 -5.86 14.59
C LEU A 48 -18.87 -4.71 14.84
N GLY A 49 -19.53 -4.20 13.80
CA GLY A 49 -20.38 -3.00 13.91
C GLY A 49 -19.60 -1.71 14.17
N ILE A 50 -18.32 -1.64 13.81
CA ILE A 50 -17.46 -0.45 13.94
C ILE A 50 -16.81 -0.10 12.58
N PRO A 51 -16.58 1.20 12.30
CA PRO A 51 -16.98 2.36 13.11
C PRO A 51 -18.51 2.53 13.16
N ARG A 52 -18.99 3.13 14.25
CA ARG A 52 -20.45 3.37 14.37
C ARG A 52 -20.88 4.47 13.38
N PRO A 53 -22.10 4.36 12.81
CA PRO A 53 -22.67 5.43 12.01
C PRO A 53 -22.69 6.76 12.78
N ALA A 54 -22.49 7.86 12.06
CA ALA A 54 -22.25 9.21 12.53
C ALA A 54 -20.99 9.33 13.45
N PRO A 55 -19.86 9.89 12.92
CA PRO A 55 -19.75 10.55 11.61
C PRO A 55 -19.35 9.59 10.45
N TYR A 56 -19.26 8.28 10.69
CA TYR A 56 -18.72 7.30 9.75
C TYR A 56 -19.85 6.55 9.03
N PRO A 57 -20.31 7.02 7.86
CA PRO A 57 -21.39 6.35 7.14
C PRO A 57 -20.94 5.03 6.51
N GLN A 58 -21.83 4.05 6.51
CA GLN A 58 -21.65 2.78 5.79
C GLN A 58 -20.39 1.98 6.21
N GLY A 59 -19.94 2.12 7.45
CA GLY A 59 -18.79 1.37 7.96
C GLY A 59 -17.41 1.87 7.52
N ARG A 60 -17.34 2.97 6.77
CA ARG A 60 -16.06 3.59 6.37
C ARG A 60 -15.49 4.45 7.50
N PHE A 61 -14.18 4.57 7.55
CA PHE A 61 -13.47 5.44 8.48
C PHE A 61 -13.27 6.86 7.93
N SER A 62 -14.25 7.33 7.18
CA SER A 62 -14.34 8.67 6.60
C SER A 62 -15.78 9.16 6.70
N ASP A 63 -16.00 10.46 6.51
CA ASP A 63 -17.33 11.07 6.48
C ASP A 63 -18.12 10.80 5.18
N SER A 64 -17.48 10.14 4.22
CA SER A 64 -18.06 9.83 2.91
C SER A 64 -17.37 8.61 2.29
N THR A 65 -16.79 8.77 1.09
CA THR A 65 -16.02 7.74 0.38
C THR A 65 -14.57 7.71 0.86
N ASN A 66 -13.97 6.53 0.85
CA ASN A 66 -12.54 6.40 1.03
C ASN A 66 -11.79 6.60 -0.31
N PHE A 67 -10.44 6.48 -0.27
CA PHE A 67 -9.64 6.70 -1.48
C PHE A 67 -9.85 5.59 -2.52
N VAL A 68 -10.14 4.36 -2.11
CA VAL A 68 -10.42 3.22 -3.02
C VAL A 68 -11.74 3.44 -3.76
N ASP A 69 -12.79 3.87 -3.04
CA ASP A 69 -14.07 4.25 -3.66
C ASP A 69 -13.87 5.36 -4.71
N THR A 70 -13.03 6.34 -4.36
CA THR A 70 -12.72 7.47 -5.25
C THR A 70 -11.98 6.99 -6.51
N MET A 71 -10.99 6.11 -6.36
CA MET A 71 -10.28 5.52 -7.49
C MET A 71 -11.22 4.70 -8.38
N SER A 72 -12.06 3.85 -7.79
CA SER A 72 -13.06 3.06 -8.51
C SER A 72 -13.97 3.96 -9.35
N ARG A 73 -14.47 5.03 -8.76
CA ARG A 73 -15.34 5.99 -9.46
C ARG A 73 -14.63 6.72 -10.61
N ILE A 74 -13.37 7.11 -10.42
CA ILE A 74 -12.58 7.79 -11.46
C ILE A 74 -12.26 6.85 -12.61
N LEU A 75 -11.85 5.61 -12.29
CA LEU A 75 -11.48 4.60 -13.27
C LEU A 75 -12.70 3.87 -13.86
N GLN A 76 -13.87 4.01 -13.25
CA GLN A 76 -15.12 3.32 -13.61
C GLN A 76 -14.99 1.80 -13.61
N VAL A 77 -14.31 1.25 -12.57
CA VAL A 77 -14.05 -0.19 -12.43
C VAL A 77 -14.57 -0.73 -11.09
N PRO A 78 -14.94 -2.02 -11.03
CA PRO A 78 -15.35 -2.67 -9.79
C PRO A 78 -14.18 -2.81 -8.80
N VAL A 79 -14.53 -2.97 -7.52
CA VAL A 79 -13.60 -3.21 -6.42
C VAL A 79 -13.94 -4.53 -5.74
N ASP A 80 -12.91 -5.37 -5.53
CA ASP A 80 -12.93 -6.46 -4.56
C ASP A 80 -12.12 -6.02 -3.35
N ASN A 81 -12.78 -5.74 -2.22
CA ASN A 81 -12.15 -5.14 -1.05
C ASN A 81 -11.93 -6.18 0.05
N PHE A 82 -10.67 -6.36 0.44
CA PHE A 82 -10.21 -7.24 1.51
C PHE A 82 -9.65 -6.47 2.72
N ALA A 83 -9.62 -5.15 2.67
CA ALA A 83 -9.09 -4.32 3.74
C ALA A 83 -9.96 -4.39 5.00
N ILE A 84 -9.33 -4.45 6.17
CA ILE A 84 -10.00 -4.48 7.47
C ILE A 84 -9.48 -3.34 8.34
N GLY A 85 -10.34 -2.47 8.79
CA GLY A 85 -9.97 -1.39 9.70
C GLY A 85 -9.18 -1.89 10.90
N GLY A 86 -8.05 -1.24 11.19
CA GLY A 86 -7.18 -1.63 12.29
C GLY A 86 -6.16 -2.72 12.01
N ALA A 87 -6.09 -3.26 10.79
CA ALA A 87 -5.15 -4.31 10.42
C ALA A 87 -3.69 -3.89 10.64
N PHE A 88 -2.89 -4.82 11.18
CA PHE A 88 -1.42 -4.76 11.19
C PHE A 88 -0.85 -5.45 9.95
N THR A 89 0.42 -5.25 9.68
CA THR A 89 1.15 -5.91 8.58
C THR A 89 1.19 -7.44 8.72
N GLY A 90 1.07 -7.95 9.94
CA GLY A 90 0.94 -9.38 10.27
C GLY A 90 -0.50 -9.87 10.29
N ASN A 91 -0.76 -10.92 11.11
CA ASN A 91 -2.11 -11.48 11.30
C ASN A 91 -2.97 -10.71 12.31
N GLY A 92 -2.38 -9.79 13.07
CA GLY A 92 -3.05 -9.09 14.14
C GLY A 92 -3.85 -7.88 13.67
N ASN A 93 -4.73 -7.41 14.58
CA ASN A 93 -5.52 -6.21 14.38
C ASN A 93 -5.61 -5.45 15.70
N ILE A 94 -5.64 -4.11 15.64
CA ILE A 94 -5.72 -3.25 16.84
C ILE A 94 -7.03 -3.47 17.62
N ASN A 95 -8.07 -3.98 16.96
CA ASN A 95 -9.38 -4.24 17.54
C ASN A 95 -9.45 -5.56 18.33
N GLY A 96 -8.36 -6.34 18.37
CA GLY A 96 -8.24 -7.53 19.20
C GLY A 96 -7.96 -8.82 18.46
N PRO A 97 -7.81 -9.92 19.21
CA PRO A 97 -7.52 -11.23 18.67
C PRO A 97 -8.67 -11.77 17.80
N GLY A 98 -8.31 -12.49 16.74
CA GLY A 98 -9.29 -13.09 15.81
C GLY A 98 -9.82 -12.14 14.75
N ILE A 99 -9.50 -10.83 14.82
CA ILE A 99 -9.81 -9.89 13.75
C ILE A 99 -8.70 -9.92 12.71
N PRO A 100 -9.03 -9.99 11.41
CA PRO A 100 -8.03 -10.09 10.36
C PRO A 100 -7.00 -8.96 10.35
N GLY A 101 -5.75 -9.32 10.09
CA GLY A 101 -4.70 -8.43 9.64
C GLY A 101 -4.34 -8.73 8.18
N PHE A 102 -3.35 -8.03 7.65
CA PHE A 102 -2.98 -8.09 6.24
C PHE A 102 -2.66 -9.50 5.74
N VAL A 103 -2.05 -10.35 6.58
CA VAL A 103 -1.77 -11.75 6.21
C VAL A 103 -3.07 -12.50 5.91
N THR A 104 -4.09 -12.36 6.76
CA THR A 104 -5.39 -13.01 6.54
C THR A 104 -6.09 -12.47 5.30
N GLU A 105 -5.98 -11.16 5.04
CA GLU A 105 -6.60 -10.52 3.88
C GLU A 105 -6.08 -11.11 2.56
N TYR A 106 -4.76 -11.10 2.33
CA TYR A 106 -4.21 -11.61 1.08
C TYR A 106 -4.33 -13.14 0.96
N GLN A 107 -4.25 -13.88 2.08
CA GLN A 107 -4.49 -15.32 2.06
C GLN A 107 -5.94 -15.65 1.72
N SER A 108 -6.90 -14.87 2.23
CA SER A 108 -8.32 -15.02 1.86
C SER A 108 -8.54 -14.76 0.38
N PHE A 109 -7.92 -13.72 -0.20
CA PHE A 109 -7.96 -13.49 -1.65
C PHE A 109 -7.44 -14.72 -2.42
N ILE A 110 -6.25 -15.22 -2.06
CA ILE A 110 -5.62 -16.37 -2.73
C ILE A 110 -6.47 -17.63 -2.64
N ALA A 111 -7.17 -17.82 -1.52
CA ALA A 111 -8.08 -18.94 -1.30
C ALA A 111 -9.41 -18.82 -2.07
N GLY A 112 -9.65 -17.72 -2.77
CA GLY A 112 -10.89 -17.50 -3.55
C GLY A 112 -11.98 -16.76 -2.79
N GLY A 113 -11.65 -16.06 -1.74
CA GLY A 113 -12.54 -15.33 -0.86
C GLY A 113 -12.60 -15.91 0.53
N GLY A 114 -13.08 -15.13 1.46
CA GLY A 114 -13.12 -15.50 2.87
C GLY A 114 -14.53 -15.71 3.41
N PRO A 115 -14.63 -16.02 4.70
CA PRO A 115 -15.91 -15.97 5.40
C PRO A 115 -16.40 -14.52 5.55
N ALA A 116 -17.70 -14.37 5.59
CA ALA A 116 -18.48 -13.19 5.92
C ALA A 116 -18.11 -11.89 5.16
N ALA A 117 -17.11 -11.14 5.61
CA ALA A 117 -16.84 -9.79 5.10
C ALA A 117 -16.08 -9.74 3.76
N PHE A 118 -15.45 -10.84 3.33
CA PHE A 118 -14.63 -10.81 2.12
C PHE A 118 -15.38 -11.27 0.86
N PRO A 119 -15.16 -10.58 -0.28
CA PRO A 119 -15.80 -10.97 -1.54
C PRO A 119 -15.32 -12.35 -2.01
N ARG A 120 -16.16 -13.04 -2.77
CA ARG A 120 -15.77 -14.27 -3.48
C ARG A 120 -15.12 -13.90 -4.79
N VAL A 121 -13.91 -14.43 -4.99
CA VAL A 121 -13.05 -14.13 -6.15
C VAL A 121 -12.42 -15.40 -6.70
N SER A 122 -11.70 -15.28 -7.82
CA SER A 122 -10.97 -16.41 -8.42
C SER A 122 -9.67 -16.78 -7.68
N GLY A 123 -9.20 -15.94 -6.77
CA GLY A 123 -7.89 -16.06 -6.14
C GLY A 123 -6.70 -15.76 -7.06
N LYS A 124 -6.97 -15.15 -8.23
CA LYS A 124 -5.96 -14.80 -9.23
C LYS A 124 -6.17 -13.40 -9.77
N PHE A 125 -5.08 -12.79 -10.22
CA PHE A 125 -5.10 -11.49 -10.89
C PHE A 125 -5.08 -11.64 -12.41
N SER A 126 -5.76 -10.73 -13.08
CA SER A 126 -5.61 -10.42 -14.49
C SER A 126 -4.45 -9.41 -14.67
N PRO A 127 -3.77 -9.36 -15.82
CA PRO A 127 -2.74 -8.36 -16.10
C PRO A 127 -3.21 -6.91 -15.99
N THR A 128 -4.52 -6.67 -16.10
CA THR A 128 -5.16 -5.35 -16.03
C THR A 128 -5.72 -5.02 -14.64
N ASP A 129 -5.59 -5.91 -13.66
CA ASP A 129 -6.00 -5.61 -12.28
C ASP A 129 -5.01 -4.67 -11.60
N LEU A 130 -5.53 -3.77 -10.79
CA LEU A 130 -4.77 -2.87 -9.93
C LEU A 130 -4.89 -3.33 -8.48
N VAL A 131 -3.76 -3.68 -7.87
CA VAL A 131 -3.67 -3.95 -6.44
C VAL A 131 -3.45 -2.64 -5.70
N VAL A 132 -4.33 -2.34 -4.76
CA VAL A 132 -4.26 -1.15 -3.93
C VAL A 132 -4.00 -1.57 -2.49
N VAL A 133 -2.97 -1.03 -1.85
CA VAL A 133 -2.57 -1.40 -0.49
C VAL A 133 -2.44 -0.16 0.39
N SER A 134 -3.03 -0.23 1.58
CA SER A 134 -2.86 0.76 2.64
C SER A 134 -2.61 0.02 3.95
N ILE A 135 -1.35 -0.13 4.36
CA ILE A 135 -0.97 -0.92 5.55
C ILE A 135 0.28 -0.35 6.24
N GLY A 136 0.47 -0.68 7.50
CA GLY A 136 1.62 -0.30 8.31
C GLY A 136 1.37 0.94 9.19
N GLY A 137 0.30 1.68 8.95
CA GLY A 137 -0.10 2.81 9.79
C GLY A 137 -0.45 2.41 11.22
N ASN A 138 -1.15 1.29 11.41
CA ASN A 138 -1.50 0.79 12.73
C ASN A 138 -0.27 0.25 13.48
N ASP A 139 0.68 -0.38 12.80
CA ASP A 139 1.96 -0.81 13.40
C ASP A 139 2.77 0.40 13.89
N ALA A 140 2.86 1.44 13.06
CA ALA A 140 3.52 2.69 13.43
C ALA A 140 2.86 3.34 14.65
N ARG A 141 1.53 3.41 14.67
CA ARG A 141 0.74 3.98 15.77
C ARG A 141 0.86 3.17 17.06
N ALA A 142 0.87 1.83 16.96
CA ALA A 142 1.07 0.96 18.11
C ALA A 142 2.48 1.15 18.70
N TYR A 143 3.49 1.25 17.86
CA TYR A 143 4.87 1.51 18.30
C TYR A 143 5.02 2.90 18.91
N GLU A 144 4.54 3.94 18.23
CA GLU A 144 4.52 5.31 18.74
C GLU A 144 3.95 5.39 20.15
N ARG A 145 2.82 4.73 20.40
CA ARG A 145 2.07 4.79 21.66
C ARG A 145 2.45 3.73 22.69
N SER A 146 3.46 2.93 22.43
CA SER A 146 3.84 1.80 23.31
C SER A 146 4.23 2.23 24.73
N LEU A 147 4.62 3.48 24.95
CA LEU A 147 4.93 4.09 26.24
C LEU A 147 3.93 5.19 26.64
N GLY A 148 2.74 5.22 26.04
CA GLY A 148 1.71 6.22 26.24
C GLY A 148 1.89 7.48 25.39
N LEU A 149 1.03 8.49 25.60
CA LEU A 149 1.03 9.73 24.79
C LEU A 149 2.00 10.82 25.30
N THR A 150 2.48 10.68 26.55
CA THR A 150 3.34 11.66 27.22
C THR A 150 4.62 11.02 27.76
N PRO A 151 5.42 10.31 26.91
CA PRO A 151 6.67 9.73 27.36
C PRO A 151 7.69 10.81 27.69
N THR A 152 8.63 10.49 28.57
CA THR A 152 9.76 11.35 28.90
C THR A 152 10.69 11.52 27.70
N PRO A 153 11.56 12.55 27.64
CA PRO A 153 12.54 12.70 26.59
C PRO A 153 13.47 11.49 26.43
N ALA A 154 13.86 10.82 27.52
CA ALA A 154 14.67 9.62 27.48
C ALA A 154 13.92 8.44 26.84
N GLN A 155 12.64 8.28 27.14
CA GLN A 155 11.79 7.26 26.51
C GLN A 155 11.58 7.53 25.02
N ILE A 156 11.40 8.78 24.62
CA ILE A 156 11.33 9.17 23.20
C ILE A 156 12.64 8.81 22.47
N ALA A 157 13.80 9.13 23.07
CA ALA A 157 15.10 8.76 22.49
C ALA A 157 15.23 7.25 22.31
N THR A 158 14.75 6.45 23.27
CA THR A 158 14.74 4.98 23.18
C THR A 158 13.82 4.50 22.05
N LEU A 159 12.61 5.06 21.92
CA LEU A 159 11.70 4.72 20.82
C LEU A 159 12.33 5.08 19.47
N LEU A 160 12.89 6.28 19.32
CA LEU A 160 13.54 6.71 18.08
C LEU A 160 14.69 5.77 17.68
N ALA A 161 15.50 5.33 18.64
CA ALA A 161 16.58 4.37 18.39
C ALA A 161 16.07 3.01 17.91
N GLY A 162 14.88 2.59 18.34
CA GLY A 162 14.23 1.34 17.93
C GLY A 162 13.51 1.40 16.57
N VAL A 163 13.21 2.59 16.08
CA VAL A 163 12.43 2.77 14.84
C VAL A 163 12.95 1.97 13.64
N PRO A 164 14.26 1.98 13.31
CA PRO A 164 14.74 1.26 12.14
C PRO A 164 14.46 -0.24 12.18
N ALA A 165 14.66 -0.87 13.33
CA ALA A 165 14.43 -2.30 13.49
C ALA A 165 12.93 -2.64 13.37
N GLN A 166 12.08 -1.85 14.03
CA GLN A 166 10.64 -2.06 13.99
C GLN A 166 10.05 -1.84 12.61
N ALA A 167 10.40 -0.74 11.96
CA ALA A 167 9.93 -0.44 10.61
C ALA A 167 10.39 -1.51 9.60
N ASN A 168 11.65 -1.94 9.65
CA ASN A 168 12.18 -2.97 8.76
C ASN A 168 11.46 -4.32 8.93
N ALA A 169 11.12 -4.70 10.16
CA ALA A 169 10.34 -5.91 10.40
C ALA A 169 8.97 -5.85 9.70
N ARG A 170 8.30 -4.70 9.80
CA ARG A 170 6.99 -4.53 9.15
C ARG A 170 7.10 -4.42 7.62
N VAL A 171 8.16 -3.82 7.11
CA VAL A 171 8.46 -3.86 5.66
C VAL A 171 8.60 -5.31 5.19
N ALA A 172 9.35 -6.14 5.91
CA ALA A 172 9.53 -7.55 5.54
C ALA A 172 8.21 -8.35 5.52
N GLU A 173 7.32 -8.13 6.50
CA GLU A 173 5.99 -8.74 6.52
C GLU A 173 5.15 -8.29 5.33
N THR A 174 5.11 -6.99 5.05
CA THR A 174 4.37 -6.43 3.92
C THR A 174 4.89 -7.00 2.59
N VAL A 175 6.20 -7.03 2.40
CA VAL A 175 6.83 -7.58 1.19
C VAL A 175 6.52 -9.06 1.00
N THR A 176 6.43 -9.83 2.09
CA THR A 176 5.98 -11.23 2.03
C THR A 176 4.58 -11.32 1.44
N GLY A 177 3.65 -10.49 1.88
CA GLY A 177 2.30 -10.43 1.33
C GLY A 177 2.27 -9.98 -0.15
N LEU A 178 3.02 -8.94 -0.49
CA LEU A 178 3.11 -8.47 -1.88
C LEU A 178 3.65 -9.56 -2.81
N ASN A 179 4.70 -10.29 -2.40
CA ASN A 179 5.25 -11.41 -3.17
C ASN A 179 4.24 -12.56 -3.30
N ALA A 180 3.44 -12.84 -2.27
CA ALA A 180 2.37 -13.82 -2.37
C ALA A 180 1.32 -13.40 -3.40
N LEU A 181 0.94 -12.12 -3.46
CA LEU A 181 0.03 -11.59 -4.48
C LEU A 181 0.66 -11.64 -5.88
N VAL A 182 1.95 -11.34 -6.02
CA VAL A 182 2.70 -11.49 -7.30
C VAL A 182 2.67 -12.93 -7.79
N SER A 183 2.80 -13.92 -6.90
CA SER A 183 2.79 -15.34 -7.26
C SER A 183 1.46 -15.81 -7.86
N VAL A 184 0.35 -15.11 -7.59
CA VAL A 184 -0.97 -15.39 -8.18
C VAL A 184 -1.36 -14.38 -9.25
N GLY A 185 -0.39 -13.63 -9.80
CA GLY A 185 -0.55 -12.84 -11.01
C GLY A 185 -0.59 -11.32 -10.84
N ALA A 186 -0.49 -10.78 -9.63
CA ALA A 186 -0.44 -9.32 -9.43
C ALA A 186 0.77 -8.70 -10.15
N ARG A 187 0.54 -7.57 -10.84
CA ARG A 187 1.60 -6.86 -11.58
C ARG A 187 1.57 -5.35 -11.34
N ASN A 188 0.39 -4.79 -11.10
CA ASN A 188 0.21 -3.36 -10.95
C ASN A 188 -0.14 -3.07 -9.50
N PHE A 189 0.69 -2.27 -8.84
CA PHE A 189 0.53 -1.92 -7.42
C PHE A 189 0.44 -0.41 -7.21
N THR A 190 -0.48 -0.01 -6.35
CA THR A 190 -0.52 1.32 -5.74
C THR A 190 -0.47 1.17 -4.24
N PHE A 191 0.44 1.88 -3.58
CA PHE A 191 0.60 1.86 -2.14
C PHE A 191 0.32 3.25 -1.55
N LEU A 192 -0.64 3.33 -0.61
CA LEU A 192 -0.91 4.57 0.11
C LEU A 192 0.09 4.72 1.26
N ALA A 193 0.96 5.71 1.16
CA ALA A 193 1.92 6.06 2.20
C ALA A 193 1.34 7.15 3.12
N GLY A 194 1.37 6.93 4.41
CA GLY A 194 0.89 7.88 5.43
C GLY A 194 1.99 8.27 6.42
N ASP A 195 1.71 9.27 7.25
CA ASP A 195 2.55 9.70 8.37
C ASP A 195 1.67 9.83 9.62
N VAL A 196 1.76 8.83 10.51
CA VAL A 196 0.95 8.78 11.73
C VAL A 196 1.30 9.88 12.73
N GLY A 197 2.52 10.40 12.71
CA GLY A 197 2.92 11.52 13.56
C GLY A 197 2.26 12.87 13.19
N ARG A 198 1.54 12.90 12.05
CA ARG A 198 0.75 14.06 11.61
C ARG A 198 -0.74 13.93 11.88
N LEU A 199 -1.17 12.84 12.50
CA LEU A 199 -2.57 12.65 12.86
C LEU A 199 -3.00 13.67 13.93
N PRO A 200 -4.25 14.18 13.87
CA PRO A 200 -4.73 15.23 14.77
C PRO A 200 -4.55 14.93 16.26
N GLU A 201 -4.61 13.66 16.66
CA GLU A 201 -4.51 13.23 18.05
C GLU A 201 -3.08 13.24 18.61
N VAL A 202 -2.04 13.39 17.78
CA VAL A 202 -0.63 13.41 18.22
C VAL A 202 0.14 14.62 17.71
N VAL A 203 -0.34 15.30 16.67
CA VAL A 203 0.33 16.47 16.11
C VAL A 203 0.54 17.54 17.19
N GLY A 204 1.77 18.04 17.30
CA GLY A 204 2.16 18.98 18.36
C GLY A 204 2.58 18.32 19.68
N LEU A 205 2.37 17.01 19.86
CA LEU A 205 2.92 16.27 21.00
C LEU A 205 4.35 15.80 20.71
N PRO A 206 5.23 15.72 21.75
CA PRO A 206 6.60 15.22 21.55
C PRO A 206 6.68 13.84 20.93
N ILE A 207 5.66 13.00 21.13
CA ILE A 207 5.61 11.63 20.58
C ILE A 207 5.45 11.58 19.08
N ALA A 208 4.87 12.61 18.46
CA ALA A 208 4.63 12.69 17.01
C ALA A 208 5.90 12.48 16.18
N GLN A 209 7.08 12.88 16.72
CA GLN A 209 8.37 12.65 16.05
C GLN A 209 8.69 11.15 15.88
N VAL A 210 8.25 10.30 16.82
CA VAL A 210 8.43 8.84 16.74
C VAL A 210 7.56 8.27 15.60
N GLY A 211 6.30 8.69 15.55
CA GLY A 211 5.37 8.30 14.48
C GLY A 211 5.86 8.71 13.11
N SER A 212 6.34 9.96 12.95
CA SER A 212 6.88 10.46 11.68
C SER A 212 8.19 9.75 11.29
N ALA A 213 9.07 9.50 12.24
CA ALA A 213 10.31 8.75 11.98
C ALA A 213 10.01 7.31 11.52
N TYR A 214 9.04 6.65 12.18
CA TYR A 214 8.61 5.30 11.81
C TYR A 214 8.00 5.29 10.39
N ALA A 215 7.06 6.18 10.13
CA ALA A 215 6.40 6.30 8.84
C ALA A 215 7.43 6.56 7.72
N SER A 216 8.40 7.43 7.95
CA SER A 216 9.48 7.71 7.00
C SER A 216 10.31 6.47 6.69
N ALA A 217 10.74 5.72 7.72
CA ALA A 217 11.53 4.50 7.56
C ALA A 217 10.74 3.41 6.82
N TYR A 218 9.50 3.16 7.24
CA TYR A 218 8.62 2.17 6.63
C TYR A 218 8.30 2.52 5.16
N ASN A 219 7.87 3.74 4.87
CA ASN A 219 7.53 4.18 3.52
C ASN A 219 8.74 4.14 2.57
N SER A 220 9.94 4.47 3.07
CA SER A 220 11.18 4.35 2.30
C SER A 220 11.50 2.89 1.98
N GLY A 221 11.36 2.00 2.96
CA GLY A 221 11.55 0.56 2.78
C GLY A 221 10.58 -0.01 1.74
N ILE A 222 9.29 0.28 1.85
CA ILE A 222 8.28 -0.17 0.88
C ILE A 222 8.57 0.36 -0.52
N ARG A 223 8.92 1.64 -0.66
CA ARG A 223 9.27 2.22 -1.98
C ARG A 223 10.43 1.49 -2.65
N THR A 224 11.47 1.18 -1.88
CA THR A 224 12.63 0.42 -2.38
C THR A 224 12.20 -0.97 -2.86
N GLN A 225 11.37 -1.67 -2.08
CA GLN A 225 10.93 -3.02 -2.40
C GLN A 225 9.95 -3.06 -3.58
N LEU A 226 9.03 -2.10 -3.69
CA LEU A 226 8.13 -1.99 -4.85
C LEU A 226 8.92 -1.78 -6.15
N GLY A 227 9.99 -1.01 -6.14
CA GLY A 227 10.88 -0.86 -7.29
C GLY A 227 11.53 -2.18 -7.73
N THR A 228 11.76 -3.11 -6.80
CA THR A 228 12.30 -4.44 -7.09
C THR A 228 11.21 -5.43 -7.56
N ILE A 229 9.99 -5.34 -7.02
CA ILE A 229 8.86 -6.19 -7.38
C ILE A 229 8.34 -5.87 -8.80
N ALA A 230 8.42 -4.59 -9.21
CA ALA A 230 7.96 -4.11 -10.50
C ALA A 230 8.96 -4.29 -11.65
N SER A 231 10.19 -4.73 -11.35
CA SER A 231 11.25 -5.02 -12.34
C SER A 231 11.24 -6.50 -12.74
#